data_2caa620de219e2423a6f230a59e1e188
#
_entry.id   2caa620de219e2423a6f230a59e1e188
#
_cell.length_a   1.000
_cell.length_b   1.000
_cell.length_c   1.000
_cell.angle_alpha   90.00
_cell.angle_beta   90.00
_cell.angle_gamma   90.00
#
_symmetry.space_group_name_H-M   'P 1'
#
loop_
_entity.id
_entity.type
_entity.pdbx_description
1 polymer ?
#
loop_
_entity_poly.entity_id
_entity_poly.type
_entity_poly.pdbx_seq_one_letter_code
_entity_poly.pdbx_strand_id
1 'polypeptide(L)'
;MKTLTNFKFIAGVDYSLTSPAVCISEIINSNIEFKNCKFHYLKQNKSQETFDNFFAYEYPEYTDDIERFTKLANWVIDCIRWYDGRVEHIYLEDYAFAATGRVFNIGENTGILKQHLRTNGFRYTTIPPTVIKEHATGKGNANKELMYDTFLTETNVDLKSKLTPKSTKIANPVSDIVDSYYICKTGFQL
;
A
#
# COMPACT_ATOMS: atom_id res chain seq x y z
N MET A 1 -24.63 -18.06 -21.65
CA MET A 1 -23.66 -18.29 -20.56
C MET A 1 -22.67 -17.15 -20.58
N LYS A 2 -22.74 -16.21 -19.61
CA LYS A 2 -21.66 -15.21 -19.44
C LYS A 2 -20.45 -15.96 -18.89
N THR A 3 -19.39 -16.06 -19.65
CA THR A 3 -18.07 -16.47 -19.15
C THR A 3 -17.71 -15.51 -18.03
N LEU A 4 -17.76 -15.97 -16.78
CA LEU A 4 -17.13 -15.29 -15.65
C LEU A 4 -15.63 -15.26 -15.95
N THR A 5 -15.16 -14.15 -16.48
CA THR A 5 -13.72 -13.88 -16.56
C THR A 5 -13.21 -13.88 -15.11
N ASN A 6 -12.43 -14.89 -14.75
CA ASN A 6 -11.77 -14.99 -13.46
C ASN A 6 -10.68 -13.92 -13.41
N PHE A 7 -11.06 -12.69 -13.11
CA PHE A 7 -10.08 -11.64 -12.82
C PHE A 7 -9.35 -12.01 -11.54
N LYS A 8 -8.04 -12.04 -11.61
CA LYS A 8 -7.16 -12.31 -10.47
C LYS A 8 -6.57 -10.99 -10.01
N PHE A 9 -6.70 -10.71 -8.74
CA PHE A 9 -6.11 -9.52 -8.12
C PHE A 9 -5.12 -9.93 -7.05
N ILE A 10 -4.13 -9.08 -6.85
CA ILE A 10 -3.23 -9.10 -5.70
C ILE A 10 -3.16 -7.72 -5.08
N ALA A 11 -2.72 -7.64 -3.84
CA ALA A 11 -2.57 -6.37 -3.14
C ALA A 11 -1.16 -6.21 -2.58
N GLY A 12 -0.63 -4.97 -2.66
CA GLY A 12 0.54 -4.52 -1.92
C GLY A 12 0.11 -3.48 -0.89
N VAL A 13 0.52 -3.66 0.36
CA VAL A 13 0.11 -2.79 1.47
C VAL A 13 1.32 -2.23 2.17
N ASP A 14 1.50 -0.92 2.08
CA ASP A 14 2.33 -0.16 3.01
C ASP A 14 1.48 0.21 4.22
N TYR A 15 1.74 -0.46 5.36
CA TYR A 15 0.89 -0.36 6.54
C TYR A 15 1.51 0.50 7.63
N SER A 16 1.52 1.79 7.40
CA SER A 16 2.00 2.78 8.37
C SER A 16 0.90 3.19 9.38
N LEU A 17 1.34 3.69 10.56
CA LEU A 17 0.43 4.19 11.60
C LEU A 17 -0.34 5.45 11.18
N THR A 18 0.17 6.23 10.26
CA THR A 18 -0.33 7.57 9.96
C THR A 18 -0.90 7.72 8.58
N SER A 19 -0.41 6.95 7.64
CA SER A 19 -0.74 7.12 6.22
C SER A 19 -0.65 5.79 5.46
N PRO A 20 -1.37 4.74 5.88
CA PRO A 20 -1.33 3.49 5.15
C PRO A 20 -1.86 3.66 3.73
N ALA A 21 -1.27 2.90 2.81
CA ALA A 21 -1.70 2.84 1.41
C ALA A 21 -1.81 1.39 0.93
N VAL A 22 -2.77 1.15 0.05
CA VAL A 22 -3.03 -0.16 -0.56
C VAL A 22 -3.05 -0.01 -2.07
N CYS A 23 -2.19 -0.74 -2.75
CA CYS A 23 -2.22 -0.93 -4.19
C CYS A 23 -2.90 -2.27 -4.50
N ILE A 24 -3.97 -2.27 -5.29
CA ILE A 24 -4.61 -3.50 -5.77
C ILE A 24 -4.42 -3.56 -7.27
N SER A 25 -3.79 -4.61 -7.75
CA SER A 25 -3.52 -4.82 -9.17
C SER A 25 -4.27 -6.01 -9.72
N GLU A 26 -4.90 -5.81 -10.86
CA GLU A 26 -5.36 -6.91 -11.69
C GLU A 26 -4.16 -7.57 -12.39
N ILE A 27 -4.14 -8.91 -12.38
CA ILE A 27 -3.14 -9.68 -13.12
C ILE A 27 -3.70 -9.98 -14.51
N ILE A 28 -3.07 -9.41 -15.53
CA ILE A 28 -3.43 -9.64 -16.93
C ILE A 28 -2.24 -10.28 -17.64
N ASN A 29 -2.46 -11.43 -18.28
CA ASN A 29 -1.42 -12.17 -19.02
C ASN A 29 -0.15 -12.43 -18.17
N SER A 30 -0.34 -12.78 -16.90
CA SER A 30 0.74 -13.00 -15.93
C SER A 30 1.65 -11.78 -15.76
N ASN A 31 1.09 -10.58 -15.82
CA ASN A 31 1.81 -9.33 -15.64
C ASN A 31 1.01 -8.33 -14.80
N ILE A 32 1.73 -7.43 -14.13
CA ILE A 32 1.20 -6.24 -13.43
C ILE A 32 1.61 -5.00 -14.22
N GLU A 33 0.63 -4.20 -14.60
CA GLU A 33 0.85 -2.92 -15.24
C GLU A 33 0.18 -1.81 -14.42
N PHE A 34 0.84 -0.66 -14.31
CA PHE A 34 0.33 0.49 -13.54
C PHE A 34 -1.12 0.87 -13.91
N LYS A 35 -1.47 0.83 -15.18
CA LYS A 35 -2.85 1.15 -15.65
C LYS A 35 -3.94 0.24 -15.08
N ASN A 36 -3.55 -0.98 -14.60
CA ASN A 36 -4.44 -1.97 -13.99
C ASN A 36 -4.43 -1.89 -12.45
N CYS A 37 -3.66 -0.98 -11.88
CA CYS A 37 -3.59 -0.75 -10.45
C CYS A 37 -4.67 0.23 -9.98
N LYS A 38 -5.18 -0.01 -8.77
CA LYS A 38 -6.03 0.90 -8.00
C LYS A 38 -5.35 1.18 -6.68
N PHE A 39 -5.29 2.44 -6.30
CA PHE A 39 -4.60 2.88 -5.09
C PHE A 39 -5.61 3.44 -4.10
N HIS A 40 -5.57 2.95 -2.88
CA HIS A 40 -6.38 3.44 -1.76
C HIS A 40 -5.43 4.04 -0.72
N TYR A 41 -5.75 5.23 -0.21
CA TYR A 41 -4.90 5.90 0.77
C TYR A 41 -5.70 6.75 1.75
N LEU A 42 -5.18 6.91 2.98
CA LEU A 42 -5.76 7.79 3.98
C LEU A 42 -5.19 9.21 3.83
N LYS A 43 -6.09 10.20 3.79
CA LYS A 43 -5.72 11.61 3.67
C LYS A 43 -4.96 12.11 4.89
N GLN A 44 -3.99 12.98 4.64
CA GLN A 44 -3.27 13.74 5.66
C GLN A 44 -3.84 15.16 5.83
N ASN A 45 -4.58 15.62 4.85
CA ASN A 45 -5.26 16.93 4.87
C ASN A 45 -6.44 16.96 3.89
N LYS A 46 -7.30 17.97 4.05
CA LYS A 46 -8.54 18.13 3.27
C LYS A 46 -8.35 18.40 1.77
N SER A 47 -7.15 18.81 1.33
CA SER A 47 -6.88 19.11 -0.08
C SER A 47 -6.53 17.86 -0.91
N GLN A 48 -6.34 16.72 -0.26
CA GLN A 48 -6.05 15.45 -0.93
C GLN A 48 -7.38 14.77 -1.30
N GLU A 49 -7.62 14.59 -2.58
CA GLU A 49 -8.87 14.09 -3.13
C GLU A 49 -8.65 12.85 -4.01
N THR A 50 -9.74 12.14 -4.25
CA THR A 50 -9.76 11.04 -5.23
C THR A 50 -9.55 11.60 -6.64
N PHE A 51 -8.68 10.95 -7.42
CA PHE A 51 -8.46 11.27 -8.83
C PHE A 51 -8.02 10.00 -9.59
N ASP A 52 -8.36 9.90 -10.85
CA ASP A 52 -8.00 8.79 -11.72
C ASP A 52 -8.24 7.40 -11.03
N ASN A 53 -7.18 6.65 -10.77
CA ASN A 53 -7.19 5.36 -10.08
C ASN A 53 -6.71 5.45 -8.61
N PHE A 54 -6.67 6.66 -8.03
CA PHE A 54 -6.26 6.94 -6.66
C PHE A 54 -7.47 7.35 -5.81
N PHE A 55 -7.83 6.54 -4.82
CA PHE A 55 -9.01 6.71 -3.96
C PHE A 55 -8.60 7.19 -2.58
N ALA A 56 -9.06 8.39 -2.22
CA ALA A 56 -8.76 9.06 -0.97
C ALA A 56 -9.84 8.77 0.08
N TYR A 57 -9.45 8.45 1.30
CA TYR A 57 -10.36 8.22 2.43
C TYR A 57 -9.96 9.07 3.62
N GLU A 58 -10.93 9.46 4.44
CA GLU A 58 -10.66 10.16 5.68
C GLU A 58 -9.94 9.25 6.68
N TYR A 59 -8.97 9.81 7.41
CA TYR A 59 -8.33 9.10 8.50
C TYR A 59 -9.36 8.88 9.61
N PRO A 60 -9.51 7.66 10.17
CA PRO A 60 -10.55 7.39 11.17
C PRO A 60 -10.28 8.10 12.48
N GLU A 61 -11.35 8.64 13.10
CA GLU A 61 -11.30 9.10 14.49
C GLU A 61 -11.15 7.90 15.43
N TYR A 62 -10.42 8.05 16.53
CA TYR A 62 -10.18 7.00 17.52
C TYR A 62 -10.00 7.60 18.92
N THR A 63 -10.29 6.81 19.95
CA THR A 63 -10.17 7.18 21.36
C THR A 63 -8.90 6.62 22.01
N ASP A 64 -8.39 5.50 21.51
CA ASP A 64 -7.16 4.84 21.97
C ASP A 64 -6.41 4.13 20.82
N ASP A 65 -5.21 3.67 21.10
CA ASP A 65 -4.35 3.04 20.09
C ASP A 65 -4.92 1.71 19.58
N ILE A 66 -5.61 0.92 20.40
CA ILE A 66 -6.21 -0.35 19.97
C ILE A 66 -7.37 -0.12 19.02
N GLU A 67 -8.23 0.86 19.34
CA GLU A 67 -9.30 1.27 18.43
C GLU A 67 -8.72 1.78 17.10
N ARG A 68 -7.67 2.60 17.16
CA ARG A 68 -6.95 3.09 15.98
C ARG A 68 -6.45 1.96 15.09
N PHE A 69 -5.71 1.01 15.67
CA PHE A 69 -5.14 -0.11 14.92
C PHE A 69 -6.23 -1.01 14.32
N THR A 70 -7.31 -1.23 15.07
CA THR A 70 -8.47 -1.98 14.61
C THR A 70 -9.15 -1.29 13.42
N LYS A 71 -9.37 0.03 13.49
CA LYS A 71 -9.98 0.80 12.41
C LYS A 71 -9.10 0.83 11.16
N LEU A 72 -7.77 0.97 11.31
CA LEU A 72 -6.84 0.90 10.19
C LEU A 72 -6.83 -0.49 9.53
N ALA A 73 -6.83 -1.56 10.34
CA ALA A 73 -6.90 -2.92 9.81
C ALA A 73 -8.23 -3.18 9.08
N ASN A 74 -9.36 -2.75 9.63
CA ASN A 74 -10.66 -2.85 8.97
C ASN A 74 -10.69 -2.09 7.64
N TRP A 75 -10.14 -0.88 7.60
CA TRP A 75 -10.04 -0.10 6.37
C TRP A 75 -9.27 -0.86 5.26
N VAL A 76 -8.14 -1.50 5.60
CA VAL A 76 -7.41 -2.36 4.63
C VAL A 76 -8.28 -3.52 4.16
N ILE A 77 -8.97 -4.20 5.08
CA ILE A 77 -9.89 -5.30 4.74
C ILE A 77 -11.01 -4.82 3.80
N ASP A 78 -11.57 -3.64 4.06
CA ASP A 78 -12.64 -3.07 3.24
C ASP A 78 -12.14 -2.72 1.82
N CYS A 79 -10.94 -2.14 1.71
CA CYS A 79 -10.31 -1.90 0.41
C CYS A 79 -10.15 -3.20 -0.40
N ILE A 80 -9.70 -4.30 0.25
CA ILE A 80 -9.52 -5.60 -0.39
C ILE A 80 -10.86 -6.22 -0.79
N ARG A 81 -11.87 -6.14 0.06
CA ARG A 81 -13.21 -6.69 -0.16
C ARG A 81 -13.99 -6.00 -1.27
N TRP A 82 -13.69 -4.76 -1.56
CA TRP A 82 -14.31 -4.05 -2.69
C TRP A 82 -14.18 -4.82 -4.01
N TYR A 83 -13.18 -5.70 -4.10
CA TYR A 83 -12.94 -6.54 -5.29
C TYR A 83 -13.63 -7.92 -5.22
N ASP A 84 -14.74 -8.03 -4.48
CA ASP A 84 -15.60 -9.23 -4.37
C ASP A 84 -14.83 -10.51 -3.97
N GLY A 85 -13.88 -10.39 -3.06
CA GLY A 85 -13.07 -11.51 -2.59
C GLY A 85 -12.12 -12.10 -3.65
N ARG A 86 -11.91 -11.42 -4.78
CA ARG A 86 -11.04 -11.88 -5.88
C ARG A 86 -9.55 -11.62 -5.66
N VAL A 87 -9.18 -10.95 -4.56
CA VAL A 87 -7.76 -10.76 -4.20
C VAL A 87 -7.20 -12.08 -3.70
N GLU A 88 -6.29 -12.68 -4.49
CA GLU A 88 -5.73 -14.01 -4.23
C GLU A 88 -4.63 -14.00 -3.18
N HIS A 89 -3.83 -12.92 -3.14
CA HIS A 89 -2.70 -12.79 -2.24
C HIS A 89 -2.44 -11.33 -1.87
N ILE A 90 -1.95 -11.12 -0.65
CA ILE A 90 -1.61 -9.81 -0.11
C ILE A 90 -0.13 -9.78 0.26
N TYR A 91 0.58 -8.76 -0.17
CA TYR A 91 1.97 -8.53 0.17
C TYR A 91 2.07 -7.33 1.11
N LEU A 92 2.80 -7.50 2.20
CA LEU A 92 3.03 -6.48 3.22
C LEU A 92 4.52 -6.18 3.31
N GLU A 93 4.88 -4.93 3.57
CA GLU A 93 6.25 -4.66 4.01
C GLU A 93 6.51 -5.28 5.38
N ASP A 94 7.67 -5.92 5.55
CA ASP A 94 8.08 -6.46 6.84
C ASP A 94 8.70 -5.38 7.72
N TYR A 95 8.91 -5.70 9.00
CA TYR A 95 9.52 -4.77 9.95
C TYR A 95 10.94 -4.38 9.51
N ALA A 96 11.26 -3.08 9.59
CA ALA A 96 12.63 -2.62 9.48
C ALA A 96 13.37 -3.00 10.77
N PHE A 97 14.38 -3.86 10.69
CA PHE A 97 15.16 -4.34 11.86
C PHE A 97 15.85 -3.20 12.66
N ALA A 98 16.05 -2.04 12.04
CA ALA A 98 16.66 -0.86 12.68
C ALA A 98 15.61 0.17 13.13
N ALA A 99 14.34 -0.19 13.22
CA ALA A 99 13.30 0.75 13.67
C ALA A 99 13.57 1.18 15.13
N THR A 100 13.47 2.49 15.38
CA THR A 100 13.60 3.08 16.71
C THR A 100 12.33 3.88 17.04
N GLY A 101 12.11 4.22 18.30
CA GLY A 101 10.97 5.01 18.72
C GLY A 101 9.71 4.17 18.96
N ARG A 102 8.68 4.32 18.11
CA ARG A 102 7.36 3.65 18.31
C ARG A 102 7.32 2.19 17.83
N VAL A 103 8.40 1.42 18.05
CA VAL A 103 8.51 0.02 17.56
C VAL A 103 7.38 -0.87 18.08
N PHE A 104 6.99 -0.71 19.34
CA PHE A 104 5.90 -1.49 19.94
C PHE A 104 4.56 -1.18 19.28
N ASN A 105 4.24 0.11 19.08
CA ASN A 105 3.00 0.51 18.39
C ASN A 105 2.97 -0.01 16.93
N ILE A 106 4.09 0.01 16.23
CA ILE A 106 4.20 -0.55 14.88
C ILE A 106 3.95 -2.06 14.90
N GLY A 107 4.55 -2.76 15.88
CA GLY A 107 4.36 -4.20 16.05
C GLY A 107 2.91 -4.59 16.36
N GLU A 108 2.27 -3.88 17.29
CA GLU A 108 0.86 -4.08 17.66
C GLU A 108 -0.06 -3.79 16.47
N ASN A 109 0.11 -2.65 15.81
CA ASN A 109 -0.67 -2.26 14.64
C ASN A 109 -0.60 -3.33 13.54
N THR A 110 0.61 -3.75 13.18
CA THR A 110 0.81 -4.78 12.14
C THR A 110 0.32 -6.15 12.60
N GLY A 111 0.45 -6.47 13.88
CA GLY A 111 -0.08 -7.71 14.47
C GLY A 111 -1.60 -7.80 14.34
N ILE A 112 -2.33 -6.71 14.62
CA ILE A 112 -3.77 -6.62 14.45
C ILE A 112 -4.16 -6.80 12.97
N LEU A 113 -3.47 -6.14 12.04
CA LEU A 113 -3.72 -6.35 10.60
C LEU A 113 -3.53 -7.82 10.22
N LYS A 114 -2.41 -8.44 10.59
CA LYS A 114 -2.12 -9.86 10.29
C LYS A 114 -3.19 -10.79 10.84
N GLN A 115 -3.69 -10.52 12.06
CA GLN A 115 -4.81 -11.25 12.64
C GLN A 115 -6.09 -11.07 11.81
N HIS A 116 -6.45 -9.83 11.46
CA HIS A 116 -7.65 -9.54 10.65
C HIS A 116 -7.58 -10.23 9.29
N LEU A 117 -6.43 -10.19 8.60
CA LEU A 117 -6.25 -10.90 7.33
C LEU A 117 -6.52 -12.40 7.49
N ARG A 118 -5.92 -13.05 8.49
CA ARG A 118 -6.13 -14.49 8.75
C ARG A 118 -7.57 -14.82 9.09
N THR A 119 -8.21 -14.05 9.96
CA THR A 119 -9.60 -14.26 10.38
C THR A 119 -10.58 -14.12 9.21
N ASN A 120 -10.25 -13.26 8.23
CA ASN A 120 -11.04 -13.06 7.02
C ASN A 120 -10.64 -14.00 5.86
N GLY A 121 -9.74 -14.97 6.12
CA GLY A 121 -9.37 -15.99 5.14
C GLY A 121 -8.39 -15.51 4.06
N PHE A 122 -7.79 -14.34 4.22
CA PHE A 122 -6.80 -13.82 3.27
C PHE A 122 -5.41 -14.43 3.50
N ARG A 123 -4.74 -14.78 2.42
CA ARG A 123 -3.34 -15.19 2.43
C ARG A 123 -2.46 -13.96 2.28
N TYR A 124 -1.39 -13.89 3.05
CA TYR A 124 -0.41 -12.81 2.92
C TYR A 124 1.03 -13.30 3.08
N THR A 125 1.95 -12.53 2.53
CA THR A 125 3.41 -12.69 2.68
C THR A 125 4.02 -11.35 3.04
N THR A 126 5.01 -11.34 3.95
CA THR A 126 5.81 -10.15 4.26
C THR A 126 7.09 -10.12 3.42
N ILE A 127 7.50 -8.94 2.98
CA ILE A 127 8.69 -8.73 2.14
C ILE A 127 9.60 -7.72 2.83
N PRO A 128 10.90 -8.02 3.00
CA PRO A 128 11.84 -7.07 3.59
C PRO A 128 11.93 -5.75 2.79
N PRO A 129 11.99 -4.58 3.46
CA PRO A 129 12.09 -3.28 2.80
C PRO A 129 13.26 -3.19 1.80
N THR A 130 14.37 -3.82 2.12
CA THR A 130 15.56 -3.84 1.24
C THR A 130 15.30 -4.56 -0.07
N VAL A 131 14.52 -5.64 -0.06
CA VAL A 131 14.14 -6.40 -1.27
C VAL A 131 13.21 -5.57 -2.15
N ILE A 132 12.22 -4.89 -1.55
CA ILE A 132 11.30 -4.00 -2.26
C ILE A 132 12.08 -2.87 -2.95
N LYS A 133 12.96 -2.20 -2.22
CA LYS A 133 13.78 -1.09 -2.73
C LYS A 133 14.74 -1.53 -3.82
N GLU A 134 15.40 -2.67 -3.65
CA GLU A 134 16.30 -3.24 -4.64
C GLU A 134 15.57 -3.60 -5.95
N HIS A 135 14.41 -4.22 -5.83
CA HIS A 135 13.58 -4.53 -6.98
C HIS A 135 13.09 -3.26 -7.71
N ALA A 136 12.70 -2.22 -6.97
CA ALA A 136 12.22 -0.97 -7.54
C ALA A 136 13.33 -0.17 -8.24
N THR A 137 14.49 -0.05 -7.58
CA THR A 137 15.51 0.97 -7.94
C THR A 137 16.89 0.38 -8.26
N GLY A 138 17.08 -0.92 -8.09
CA GLY A 138 18.40 -1.56 -8.13
C GLY A 138 19.26 -1.32 -6.89
N LYS A 139 18.71 -0.67 -5.84
CA LYS A 139 19.44 -0.32 -4.60
C LYS A 139 18.60 -0.61 -3.35
N GLY A 140 18.98 -1.62 -2.57
CA GLY A 140 18.27 -1.99 -1.34
C GLY A 140 18.22 -0.92 -0.24
N ASN A 141 19.08 0.12 -0.33
CA ASN A 141 19.10 1.28 0.58
C ASN A 141 18.52 2.56 -0.04
N ALA A 142 17.69 2.45 -1.08
CA ALA A 142 17.05 3.59 -1.73
C ALA A 142 16.29 4.46 -0.71
N ASN A 143 16.41 5.78 -0.85
CA ASN A 143 15.62 6.73 -0.09
C ASN A 143 14.27 7.02 -0.79
N LYS A 144 13.40 7.81 -0.14
CA LYS A 144 12.06 8.13 -0.65
C LYS A 144 12.10 8.87 -1.98
N GLU A 145 13.07 9.73 -2.17
CA GLU A 145 13.27 10.49 -3.40
C GLU A 145 13.57 9.56 -4.58
N LEU A 146 14.52 8.63 -4.42
CA LEU A 146 14.86 7.69 -5.48
C LEU A 146 13.69 6.73 -5.81
N MET A 147 12.96 6.26 -4.80
CA MET A 147 11.76 5.45 -4.99
C MET A 147 10.71 6.22 -5.81
N TYR A 148 10.49 7.49 -5.47
CA TYR A 148 9.54 8.35 -6.19
C TYR A 148 9.98 8.66 -7.62
N ASP A 149 11.25 9.00 -7.84
CA ASP A 149 11.80 9.29 -9.18
C ASP A 149 11.67 8.08 -10.10
N THR A 150 11.89 6.88 -9.55
CA THR A 150 11.69 5.62 -10.28
C THR A 150 10.21 5.42 -10.64
N PHE A 151 9.31 5.66 -9.69
CA PHE A 151 7.87 5.59 -9.93
C PHE A 151 7.42 6.59 -10.99
N LEU A 152 7.85 7.84 -10.89
CA LEU A 152 7.53 8.89 -11.86
C LEU A 152 8.02 8.53 -13.27
N THR A 153 9.25 8.02 -13.37
CA THR A 153 9.84 7.58 -14.65
C THR A 153 9.07 6.41 -15.26
N GLU A 154 8.67 5.44 -14.43
CA GLU A 154 7.94 4.25 -14.89
C GLU A 154 6.50 4.55 -15.30
N THR A 155 5.81 5.37 -14.51
CA THR A 155 4.35 5.57 -14.64
C THR A 155 3.95 6.86 -15.35
N ASN A 156 4.86 7.84 -15.43
CA ASN A 156 4.63 9.21 -15.87
C ASN A 156 3.54 9.94 -15.05
N VAL A 157 3.37 9.58 -13.75
CA VAL A 157 2.37 10.19 -12.85
C VAL A 157 3.06 10.98 -11.75
N ASP A 158 2.93 12.30 -11.78
CA ASP A 158 3.47 13.20 -10.76
C ASP A 158 2.51 13.31 -9.56
N LEU A 159 2.62 12.35 -8.63
CA LEU A 159 1.84 12.35 -7.39
C LEU A 159 2.18 13.53 -6.47
N LYS A 160 3.43 13.97 -6.46
CA LYS A 160 3.88 15.07 -5.60
C LYS A 160 3.15 16.36 -5.93
N SER A 161 3.08 16.72 -7.20
CA SER A 161 2.35 17.92 -7.66
C SER A 161 0.85 17.84 -7.37
N LYS A 162 0.26 16.64 -7.39
CA LYS A 162 -1.17 16.44 -7.12
C LYS A 162 -1.50 16.42 -5.62
N LEU A 163 -0.71 15.74 -4.80
CA LEU A 163 -1.06 15.45 -3.39
C LEU A 163 -0.31 16.29 -2.36
N THR A 164 0.92 16.72 -2.68
CA THR A 164 1.78 17.47 -1.76
C THR A 164 2.51 18.64 -2.43
N PRO A 165 1.81 19.52 -3.20
CA PRO A 165 2.46 20.52 -4.05
C PRO A 165 3.31 21.54 -3.27
N LYS A 166 3.03 21.75 -1.99
CA LYS A 166 3.77 22.67 -1.12
C LYS A 166 4.99 22.02 -0.43
N SER A 167 5.15 20.70 -0.54
CA SER A 167 6.26 20.00 0.10
C SER A 167 7.52 20.08 -0.75
N THR A 168 8.64 20.39 -0.13
CA THR A 168 9.96 20.35 -0.79
C THR A 168 10.50 18.93 -0.92
N LYS A 169 10.04 18.00 -0.07
CA LYS A 169 10.44 16.58 -0.02
C LYS A 169 9.28 15.67 -0.43
N ILE A 170 9.59 14.41 -0.68
CA ILE A 170 8.56 13.38 -0.83
C ILE A 170 7.96 13.10 0.55
N ALA A 171 6.68 13.46 0.71
CA ALA A 171 5.93 13.37 1.95
C ALA A 171 4.72 12.43 1.79
N ASN A 172 4.15 12.01 2.92
CA ASN A 172 2.94 11.20 2.93
C ASN A 172 1.73 12.01 2.38
N PRO A 173 0.82 11.40 1.65
CA PRO A 173 0.70 9.97 1.33
C PRO A 173 1.50 9.53 0.08
N VAL A 174 2.26 10.42 -0.57
CA VAL A 174 2.97 10.12 -1.83
C VAL A 174 3.94 8.95 -1.64
N SER A 175 4.77 8.98 -0.57
CA SER A 175 5.70 7.87 -0.31
C SER A 175 4.98 6.55 -0.11
N ASP A 176 3.91 6.54 0.69
CA ASP A 176 3.20 5.30 1.06
C ASP A 176 2.47 4.70 -0.16
N ILE A 177 1.94 5.55 -1.05
CA ILE A 177 1.36 5.10 -2.33
C ILE A 177 2.44 4.45 -3.22
N VAL A 178 3.61 5.09 -3.35
CA VAL A 178 4.73 4.55 -4.13
C VAL A 178 5.21 3.22 -3.55
N ASP A 179 5.38 3.15 -2.22
CA ASP A 179 5.81 1.94 -1.54
C ASP A 179 4.78 0.81 -1.71
N SER A 180 3.47 1.08 -1.60
CA SER A 180 2.42 0.09 -1.84
C SER A 180 2.45 -0.50 -3.27
N TYR A 181 2.77 0.33 -4.27
CA TYR A 181 2.95 -0.11 -5.66
C TYR A 181 4.12 -1.10 -5.80
N TYR A 182 5.28 -0.73 -5.25
CA TYR A 182 6.45 -1.60 -5.36
C TYR A 182 6.36 -2.83 -4.47
N ILE A 183 5.66 -2.78 -3.32
CA ILE A 183 5.32 -3.98 -2.54
C ILE A 183 4.50 -4.96 -3.40
N CYS A 184 3.48 -4.45 -4.09
CA CYS A 184 2.63 -5.24 -4.99
C CYS A 184 3.44 -5.87 -6.14
N LYS A 185 4.25 -5.06 -6.84
CA LYS A 185 5.10 -5.52 -7.96
C LYS A 185 6.13 -6.55 -7.53
N THR A 186 6.86 -6.26 -6.45
CA THR A 186 7.89 -7.15 -5.92
C THR A 186 7.29 -8.49 -5.51
N GLY A 187 6.17 -8.44 -4.76
CA GLY A 187 5.51 -9.65 -4.29
C GLY A 187 5.01 -10.55 -5.42
N PHE A 188 4.56 -9.97 -6.51
CA PHE A 188 4.12 -10.74 -7.67
C PHE A 188 5.25 -11.48 -8.39
N GLN A 189 6.48 -10.97 -8.29
CA GLN A 189 7.64 -11.55 -8.99
C GLN A 189 8.43 -12.55 -8.14
N LEU A 190 8.16 -12.64 -6.82
CA LEU A 190 8.77 -13.61 -5.90
C LEU A 190 8.04 -14.96 -5.93
#